data_e414b6eb8beff4319a4983391dca65ea
#
_entry.id   e414b6eb8beff4319a4983391dca65ea
#
_cell.length_a   1.000
_cell.length_b   1.000
_cell.length_c   1.000
_cell.angle_alpha   90.00
_cell.angle_beta   90.00
_cell.angle_gamma   90.00
#
_symmetry.space_group_name_H-M   'P 1'
#
loop_
_entity.id
_entity.type
_entity.pdbx_description
1 polymer ?
#
loop_
_entity_poly.entity_id
_entity_poly.type
_entity_poly.pdbx_seq_one_letter_code
_entity_poly.pdbx_strand_id
1 'polypeptide(L)'
;MIKKRLMKLTATALALTLALTACSSGSSGTASTSAAQTSSAAKETQTDSTESTPTDLPTLRVATMPFITSLPTYYIQKNKLDEKAGFKMDTIMFSTGAPMNEALAADLWDVGAMGAAAVTGVANYDMMIIGEVLESTDGLGVFVRPDSPIAQATGYNPSYPNVLGSPETVKGITMLLPIGTAQHFTALKWLEKLGLGITDVNIVNMDTAQAYQALQ
;
A
#
# COMPACT_ATOMS: atom_id res chain seq x y z
N MET A 1 -20.24 -12.89 42.87
CA MET A 1 -21.68 -13.07 42.48
C MET A 1 -21.82 -12.55 41.05
N ILE A 2 -21.91 -13.47 40.10
CA ILE A 2 -21.90 -13.19 38.65
C ILE A 2 -23.36 -13.17 38.20
N LYS A 3 -23.87 -12.03 37.74
CA LYS A 3 -25.18 -11.95 37.08
C LYS A 3 -25.03 -12.03 35.57
N LYS A 4 -25.35 -13.19 35.01
CA LYS A 4 -25.54 -13.42 33.56
C LYS A 4 -26.80 -12.69 33.10
N ARG A 5 -26.72 -11.80 32.14
CA ARG A 5 -27.85 -11.34 31.35
C ARG A 5 -27.79 -11.94 29.96
N LEU A 6 -28.72 -12.85 29.74
CA LEU A 6 -29.00 -13.50 28.46
C LEU A 6 -29.83 -12.51 27.61
N MET A 7 -29.35 -12.09 26.48
CA MET A 7 -30.14 -11.27 25.55
C MET A 7 -30.50 -12.11 24.32
N LYS A 8 -31.80 -12.25 24.13
CA LYS A 8 -32.44 -13.08 23.11
C LYS A 8 -32.28 -12.43 21.72
N LEU A 9 -31.77 -13.21 20.76
CA LEU A 9 -31.81 -12.88 19.32
C LEU A 9 -33.23 -13.18 18.81
N THR A 10 -33.88 -12.20 18.18
CA THR A 10 -35.01 -12.38 17.27
C THR A 10 -34.54 -12.25 15.85
N ALA A 11 -34.56 -13.36 15.12
CA ALA A 11 -34.31 -13.42 13.70
C ALA A 11 -35.59 -13.01 12.94
N THR A 12 -35.49 -12.03 12.04
CA THR A 12 -36.55 -11.72 11.08
C THR A 12 -36.00 -12.00 9.68
N ALA A 13 -36.48 -13.10 9.09
CA ALA A 13 -36.22 -13.47 7.72
C ALA A 13 -37.13 -12.65 6.79
N LEU A 14 -36.54 -11.94 5.82
CA LEU A 14 -37.27 -11.32 4.72
C LEU A 14 -36.86 -12.00 3.42
N ALA A 15 -37.74 -12.84 2.89
CA ALA A 15 -37.61 -13.47 1.59
C ALA A 15 -38.02 -12.50 0.48
N LEU A 16 -37.16 -12.23 -0.49
CA LEU A 16 -37.51 -11.50 -1.71
C LEU A 16 -37.26 -12.42 -2.90
N THR A 17 -38.34 -12.89 -3.50
CA THR A 17 -38.41 -13.65 -4.74
C THR A 17 -38.34 -12.70 -5.93
N LEU A 18 -37.38 -12.92 -6.85
CA LEU A 18 -37.40 -12.29 -8.19
C LEU A 18 -37.52 -13.37 -9.28
N ALA A 19 -38.54 -13.20 -10.10
CA ALA A 19 -38.93 -14.06 -11.19
C ALA A 19 -38.00 -13.91 -12.41
N LEU A 20 -37.68 -15.06 -13.03
CA LEU A 20 -37.06 -15.16 -14.35
C LEU A 20 -38.09 -14.87 -15.43
N THR A 21 -37.71 -14.05 -16.39
CA THR A 21 -38.33 -14.06 -17.73
C THR A 21 -37.27 -14.38 -18.78
N ALA A 22 -37.45 -15.56 -19.39
CA ALA A 22 -36.74 -15.99 -20.56
C ALA A 22 -37.49 -15.48 -21.81
N CYS A 23 -36.76 -15.03 -22.82
CA CYS A 23 -37.24 -14.99 -24.19
C CYS A 23 -36.19 -15.51 -25.16
N SER A 24 -36.57 -16.55 -25.82
CA SER A 24 -35.98 -17.32 -26.90
C SER A 24 -36.22 -16.68 -28.25
N SER A 25 -35.28 -16.88 -29.19
CA SER A 25 -35.44 -17.12 -30.62
C SER A 25 -34.05 -16.94 -31.28
N GLY A 26 -33.43 -17.86 -32.06
CA GLY A 26 -33.97 -18.82 -33.00
C GLY A 26 -33.24 -18.64 -34.32
N SER A 27 -32.74 -19.72 -34.89
CA SER A 27 -32.44 -20.00 -36.29
C SER A 27 -30.96 -19.97 -36.72
N SER A 28 -30.33 -21.12 -36.97
CA SER A 28 -30.37 -22.08 -38.10
C SER A 28 -29.34 -21.84 -39.21
N GLY A 29 -28.52 -22.87 -39.45
CA GLY A 29 -28.03 -23.26 -40.77
C GLY A 29 -26.52 -23.08 -40.97
N THR A 30 -25.69 -23.92 -41.41
CA THR A 30 -25.72 -25.23 -42.07
C THR A 30 -24.27 -25.65 -42.28
N ALA A 31 -23.98 -26.91 -42.12
CA ALA A 31 -22.69 -27.55 -42.35
C ALA A 31 -22.31 -27.58 -43.85
N SER A 32 -21.01 -27.61 -44.14
CA SER A 32 -20.48 -28.37 -45.28
C SER A 32 -19.02 -28.73 -45.08
N THR A 33 -18.80 -30.01 -45.15
CA THR A 33 -17.59 -30.81 -45.21
C THR A 33 -16.92 -30.66 -46.57
N SER A 34 -15.57 -30.64 -46.69
CA SER A 34 -14.85 -31.44 -47.66
C SER A 34 -13.36 -31.51 -47.44
N ALA A 35 -12.82 -32.65 -47.74
CA ALA A 35 -11.56 -33.25 -47.42
C ALA A 35 -10.39 -32.90 -48.35
N ALA A 36 -9.20 -33.08 -47.79
CA ALA A 36 -7.93 -33.64 -48.30
C ALA A 36 -7.38 -33.21 -49.69
N GLN A 37 -6.14 -32.80 -49.72
CA GLN A 37 -5.06 -33.58 -50.38
C GLN A 37 -3.66 -33.01 -50.12
N THR A 38 -2.75 -33.94 -49.96
CA THR A 38 -1.31 -33.89 -49.72
C THR A 38 -0.54 -33.32 -50.90
N SER A 39 0.50 -32.52 -50.69
CA SER A 39 1.69 -32.55 -51.52
C SER A 39 2.92 -31.98 -50.80
N SER A 40 3.97 -32.81 -50.76
CA SER A 40 5.29 -32.60 -50.20
C SER A 40 6.15 -31.76 -51.16
N ALA A 41 6.85 -30.75 -50.65
CA ALA A 41 8.09 -30.24 -51.21
C ALA A 41 8.92 -29.56 -50.13
N ALA A 42 10.05 -30.18 -49.84
CA ALA A 42 11.10 -29.60 -48.97
C ALA A 42 11.73 -28.41 -49.68
N LYS A 43 11.89 -27.32 -48.94
CA LYS A 43 12.80 -26.24 -49.28
C LYS A 43 13.46 -25.71 -48.00
N GLU A 44 14.78 -25.69 -48.05
CA GLU A 44 15.68 -25.30 -46.98
C GLU A 44 15.30 -23.92 -46.41
N THR A 45 15.21 -23.90 -45.09
CA THR A 45 14.87 -22.71 -44.30
C THR A 45 16.09 -22.02 -43.85
N GLN A 46 16.31 -20.83 -44.34
CA GLN A 46 17.09 -19.82 -43.61
C GLN A 46 16.36 -19.48 -42.32
N THR A 47 17.00 -19.75 -41.19
CA THR A 47 16.52 -19.37 -39.88
C THR A 47 16.78 -17.88 -39.71
N ASP A 48 15.80 -17.09 -40.10
CA ASP A 48 15.71 -15.70 -39.63
C ASP A 48 15.05 -15.76 -38.23
N SER A 49 15.90 -15.68 -37.22
CA SER A 49 15.46 -15.59 -35.81
C SER A 49 14.90 -14.20 -35.59
N THR A 50 13.70 -13.96 -36.09
CA THR A 50 12.90 -12.84 -35.59
C THR A 50 12.44 -13.25 -34.19
N GLU A 51 13.13 -12.75 -33.20
CA GLU A 51 12.74 -12.82 -31.80
C GLU A 51 11.38 -12.12 -31.67
N SER A 52 10.31 -12.89 -31.84
CA SER A 52 8.96 -12.43 -31.56
C SER A 52 8.85 -12.19 -30.06
N THR A 53 9.00 -10.95 -29.65
CA THR A 53 8.66 -10.49 -28.30
C THR A 53 7.22 -10.98 -28.04
N PRO A 54 6.98 -11.76 -26.99
CA PRO A 54 5.62 -12.18 -26.65
C PRO A 54 4.77 -10.93 -26.48
N THR A 55 3.69 -10.82 -27.25
CA THR A 55 2.79 -9.64 -27.25
C THR A 55 1.96 -9.55 -25.99
N ASP A 56 2.05 -10.56 -25.13
CA ASP A 56 1.26 -10.66 -23.88
C ASP A 56 2.18 -11.01 -22.71
N LEU A 57 2.85 -9.98 -22.16
CA LEU A 57 3.67 -10.11 -20.96
C LEU A 57 2.76 -10.22 -19.73
N PRO A 58 3.10 -11.11 -18.76
CA PRO A 58 2.38 -11.17 -17.49
C PRO A 58 2.43 -9.82 -16.78
N THR A 59 1.33 -9.45 -16.15
CA THR A 59 1.22 -8.19 -15.41
C THR A 59 1.44 -8.44 -13.94
N LEU A 60 2.31 -7.63 -13.31
CA LEU A 60 2.56 -7.57 -11.87
C LEU A 60 1.91 -6.31 -11.31
N ARG A 61 0.98 -6.46 -10.37
CA ARG A 61 0.33 -5.34 -9.68
C ARG A 61 1.28 -4.81 -8.60
N VAL A 62 1.72 -3.56 -8.75
CA VAL A 62 2.75 -2.97 -7.88
C VAL A 62 2.17 -1.82 -7.08
N ALA A 63 2.07 -2.00 -5.75
CA ALA A 63 1.64 -0.96 -4.84
C ALA A 63 2.78 0.04 -4.58
N THR A 64 2.48 1.32 -4.66
CA THR A 64 3.46 2.40 -4.53
C THR A 64 2.86 3.58 -3.76
N MET A 65 3.70 4.53 -3.34
CA MET A 65 3.30 5.72 -2.59
C MET A 65 4.00 6.96 -3.16
N PRO A 66 3.49 8.19 -2.94
CA PRO A 66 4.13 9.44 -3.41
C PRO A 66 5.34 9.83 -2.55
N PHE A 67 6.22 8.87 -2.26
CA PHE A 67 7.43 9.05 -1.45
C PHE A 67 8.66 8.51 -2.16
N ILE A 68 9.84 8.77 -1.59
CA ILE A 68 11.14 8.34 -2.11
C ILE A 68 11.22 6.81 -2.30
N THR A 69 10.49 6.03 -1.51
CA THR A 69 10.39 4.56 -1.64
C THR A 69 9.87 4.10 -2.99
N SER A 70 9.20 4.96 -3.74
CA SER A 70 8.65 4.66 -5.07
C SER A 70 9.59 5.00 -6.22
N LEU A 71 10.72 5.62 -5.96
CA LEU A 71 11.69 5.98 -7.01
C LEU A 71 12.19 4.76 -7.81
N PRO A 72 12.50 3.60 -7.21
CA PRO A 72 12.89 2.42 -7.97
C PRO A 72 11.79 1.94 -8.91
N THR A 73 10.54 1.92 -8.47
CA THR A 73 9.37 1.55 -9.29
C THR A 73 9.24 2.48 -10.50
N TYR A 74 9.29 3.79 -10.26
CA TYR A 74 9.25 4.79 -11.33
C TYR A 74 10.42 4.63 -12.31
N TYR A 75 11.65 4.39 -11.81
CA TYR A 75 12.83 4.19 -12.63
C TYR A 75 12.71 2.95 -13.52
N ILE A 76 12.21 1.85 -12.96
CA ILE A 76 12.00 0.58 -13.68
C ILE A 76 11.04 0.82 -14.87
N GLN A 77 9.89 1.42 -14.63
CA GLN A 77 8.89 1.70 -15.67
C GLN A 77 9.40 2.69 -16.72
N LYS A 78 10.01 3.80 -16.28
CA LYS A 78 10.53 4.82 -17.18
C LYS A 78 11.57 4.28 -18.17
N ASN A 79 12.35 3.30 -17.75
CA ASN A 79 13.41 2.68 -18.56
C ASN A 79 12.99 1.34 -19.17
N LYS A 80 11.71 0.93 -19.02
CA LYS A 80 11.15 -0.32 -19.51
C LYS A 80 11.96 -1.54 -19.05
N LEU A 81 12.45 -1.51 -17.81
CA LEU A 81 13.23 -2.61 -17.26
C LEU A 81 12.35 -3.81 -16.91
N ASP A 82 11.10 -3.57 -16.57
CA ASP A 82 10.06 -4.57 -16.40
C ASP A 82 9.79 -5.34 -17.70
N GLU A 83 9.56 -4.65 -18.82
CA GLU A 83 9.37 -5.28 -20.14
C GLU A 83 10.62 -6.10 -20.54
N LYS A 84 11.83 -5.56 -20.31
CA LYS A 84 13.09 -6.27 -20.56
C LYS A 84 13.28 -7.49 -19.67
N ALA A 85 12.68 -7.49 -18.47
CA ALA A 85 12.68 -8.62 -17.56
C ALA A 85 11.53 -9.62 -17.82
N GLY A 86 10.69 -9.37 -18.83
CA GLY A 86 9.64 -10.28 -19.29
C GLY A 86 8.30 -10.12 -18.57
N PHE A 87 8.01 -8.97 -17.95
CA PHE A 87 6.71 -8.68 -17.35
C PHE A 87 6.35 -7.19 -17.53
N LYS A 88 5.12 -6.83 -17.20
CA LYS A 88 4.64 -5.44 -17.14
C LYS A 88 4.28 -5.09 -15.71
N MET A 89 4.62 -3.90 -15.27
CA MET A 89 4.19 -3.36 -13.99
C MET A 89 2.91 -2.54 -14.19
N ASP A 90 1.85 -2.92 -13.46
CA ASP A 90 0.66 -2.09 -13.25
C ASP A 90 0.76 -1.47 -11.86
N THR A 91 0.91 -0.14 -11.79
CA THR A 91 1.17 0.56 -10.53
C THR A 91 -0.11 1.13 -9.92
N ILE A 92 -0.32 0.82 -8.64
CA ILE A 92 -1.43 1.32 -7.85
C ILE A 92 -0.87 2.26 -6.79
N MET A 93 -1.32 3.52 -6.81
CA MET A 93 -0.86 4.56 -5.88
C MET A 93 -1.70 4.59 -4.62
N PHE A 94 -1.06 4.52 -3.46
CA PHE A 94 -1.66 4.67 -2.14
C PHE A 94 -1.10 5.91 -1.44
N SER A 95 -1.89 6.55 -0.59
CA SER A 95 -1.45 7.74 0.15
C SER A 95 -0.38 7.42 1.20
N THR A 96 -0.48 6.25 1.86
CA THR A 96 0.44 5.79 2.90
C THR A 96 0.51 4.26 2.93
N GLY A 97 1.37 3.69 3.79
CA GLY A 97 1.51 2.25 3.93
C GLY A 97 0.33 1.55 4.65
N ALA A 98 -0.47 2.26 5.43
CA ALA A 98 -1.62 1.64 6.10
C ALA A 98 -2.71 1.19 5.10
N PRO A 99 -3.19 2.05 4.16
CA PRO A 99 -4.08 1.63 3.09
C PRO A 99 -3.50 0.54 2.18
N MET A 100 -2.17 0.47 2.01
CA MET A 100 -1.54 -0.63 1.27
C MET A 100 -1.78 -1.98 1.95
N ASN A 101 -1.64 -2.06 3.28
CA ASN A 101 -1.90 -3.28 4.03
C ASN A 101 -3.37 -3.73 3.91
N GLU A 102 -4.32 -2.78 3.98
CA GLU A 102 -5.74 -3.07 3.79
C GLU A 102 -6.03 -3.59 2.37
N ALA A 103 -5.40 -2.99 1.37
CA ALA A 103 -5.52 -3.40 -0.03
C ALA A 103 -4.88 -4.78 -0.29
N LEU A 104 -3.82 -5.15 0.44
CA LEU A 104 -3.24 -6.51 0.39
C LEU A 104 -4.23 -7.56 0.87
N ALA A 105 -4.94 -7.29 1.98
CA ALA A 105 -6.00 -8.18 2.48
C ALA A 105 -7.14 -8.39 1.46
N ALA A 106 -7.35 -7.42 0.58
CA ALA A 106 -8.33 -7.49 -0.51
C ALA A 106 -7.75 -8.03 -1.84
N ASP A 107 -6.53 -8.55 -1.83
CA ASP A 107 -5.82 -9.08 -3.01
C ASP A 107 -5.72 -8.06 -4.17
N LEU A 108 -5.44 -6.79 -3.86
CA LEU A 108 -5.39 -5.73 -4.87
C LEU A 108 -4.00 -5.52 -5.46
N TRP A 109 -2.93 -6.05 -4.87
CA TRP A 109 -1.56 -5.93 -5.36
C TRP A 109 -0.70 -7.14 -4.98
N ASP A 110 0.39 -7.35 -5.71
CA ASP A 110 1.28 -8.50 -5.59
C ASP A 110 2.62 -8.13 -4.93
N VAL A 111 3.16 -6.97 -5.27
CA VAL A 111 4.44 -6.45 -4.75
C VAL A 111 4.27 -4.98 -4.39
N GLY A 112 4.90 -4.54 -3.31
CA GLY A 112 4.83 -3.15 -2.90
C GLY A 112 6.10 -2.67 -2.21
N ALA A 113 6.41 -1.37 -2.34
CA ALA A 113 7.48 -0.71 -1.62
C ALA A 113 6.89 0.17 -0.52
N MET A 114 7.23 -0.11 0.74
CA MET A 114 6.71 0.63 1.89
C MET A 114 7.77 0.74 3.01
N GLY A 115 7.55 1.64 3.95
CA GLY A 115 8.36 1.79 5.14
C GLY A 115 7.91 0.87 6.28
N ALA A 116 7.94 1.37 7.53
CA ALA A 116 7.63 0.57 8.73
C ALA A 116 6.21 -0.03 8.77
N ALA A 117 5.29 0.39 7.90
CA ALA A 117 4.00 -0.29 7.72
C ALA A 117 4.16 -1.76 7.30
N ALA A 118 5.32 -2.14 6.72
CA ALA A 118 5.69 -3.52 6.44
C ALA A 118 5.67 -4.40 7.69
N VAL A 119 6.02 -3.88 8.86
CA VAL A 119 5.97 -4.62 10.13
C VAL A 119 4.53 -5.05 10.45
N THR A 120 3.58 -4.15 10.28
CA THR A 120 2.15 -4.45 10.44
C THR A 120 1.67 -5.42 9.35
N GLY A 121 2.16 -5.25 8.11
CA GLY A 121 1.87 -6.14 7.00
C GLY A 121 2.27 -7.59 7.28
N VAL A 122 3.50 -7.81 7.76
CA VAL A 122 3.99 -9.15 8.16
C VAL A 122 3.21 -9.70 9.34
N ALA A 123 2.88 -8.86 10.34
CA ALA A 123 2.23 -9.33 11.57
C ALA A 123 0.74 -9.70 11.38
N ASN A 124 0.03 -9.04 10.47
CA ASN A 124 -1.44 -9.12 10.42
C ASN A 124 -2.02 -9.43 9.02
N TYR A 125 -1.20 -9.43 7.96
CA TYR A 125 -1.69 -9.50 6.57
C TYR A 125 -0.92 -10.53 5.72
N ASP A 126 -0.22 -11.47 6.35
CA ASP A 126 0.56 -12.53 5.71
C ASP A 126 1.58 -12.02 4.65
N MET A 127 2.04 -10.78 4.81
CA MET A 127 3.01 -10.18 3.91
C MET A 127 4.41 -10.78 4.14
N MET A 128 5.16 -10.96 3.04
CA MET A 128 6.57 -11.35 3.09
C MET A 128 7.47 -10.20 2.65
N ILE A 129 8.51 -9.90 3.43
CA ILE A 129 9.56 -8.96 3.01
C ILE A 129 10.56 -9.72 2.16
N ILE A 130 10.69 -9.35 0.88
CA ILE A 130 11.56 -10.01 -0.11
C ILE A 130 12.87 -9.27 -0.36
N GLY A 131 12.98 -8.03 0.10
CA GLY A 131 14.18 -7.23 -0.06
C GLY A 131 14.06 -5.84 0.55
N GLU A 132 15.18 -5.16 0.64
CA GLU A 132 15.29 -3.75 1.02
C GLU A 132 15.37 -2.90 -0.24
N VAL A 133 14.57 -1.83 -0.28
CA VAL A 133 14.48 -0.91 -1.42
C VAL A 133 15.31 0.35 -1.19
N LEU A 134 15.39 0.79 0.07
CA LEU A 134 15.99 2.06 0.45
C LEU A 134 16.42 2.03 1.91
N GLU A 135 17.62 2.48 2.19
CA GLU A 135 18.08 2.86 3.53
C GLU A 135 17.92 4.37 3.71
N SER A 136 17.33 4.80 4.83
CA SER A 136 17.16 6.21 5.18
C SER A 136 17.49 6.44 6.64
N THR A 137 18.55 7.17 6.91
CA THR A 137 18.98 7.53 8.27
C THR A 137 18.33 8.81 8.79
N ASP A 138 18.00 9.76 7.90
CA ASP A 138 17.50 11.09 8.27
C ASP A 138 16.18 11.47 7.56
N GLY A 139 15.45 10.47 7.05
CA GLY A 139 14.25 10.70 6.23
C GLY A 139 12.96 10.98 7.00
N LEU A 140 12.97 10.90 8.34
CA LEU A 140 11.79 11.06 9.18
C LEU A 140 12.04 12.09 10.28
N GLY A 141 11.04 12.94 10.53
CA GLY A 141 11.11 13.97 11.56
C GLY A 141 9.74 14.33 12.11
N VAL A 142 9.76 14.97 13.28
CA VAL A 142 8.58 15.66 13.83
C VAL A 142 8.70 17.13 13.46
N PHE A 143 7.68 17.66 12.82
CA PHE A 143 7.65 19.04 12.36
C PHE A 143 6.71 19.86 13.22
N VAL A 144 7.14 21.07 13.55
CA VAL A 144 6.35 22.07 14.27
C VAL A 144 6.51 23.42 13.61
N ARG A 145 5.59 24.32 13.84
CA ARG A 145 5.71 25.70 13.38
C ARG A 145 6.89 26.39 14.07
N PRO A 146 7.62 27.28 13.40
CA PRO A 146 8.78 27.94 13.98
C PRO A 146 8.45 28.80 15.20
N ASP A 147 7.23 29.32 15.29
CA ASP A 147 6.71 30.11 16.40
C ASP A 147 6.17 29.26 17.58
N SER A 148 6.18 27.94 17.44
CA SER A 148 5.72 27.01 18.48
C SER A 148 6.64 27.06 19.72
N PRO A 149 6.09 27.01 20.94
CA PRO A 149 6.88 26.82 22.16
C PRO A 149 7.76 25.56 22.11
N ILE A 150 7.36 24.54 21.36
CA ILE A 150 8.14 23.29 21.17
C ILE A 150 9.45 23.60 20.44
N ALA A 151 9.41 24.45 19.40
CA ALA A 151 10.59 24.82 18.63
C ALA A 151 11.62 25.63 19.47
N GLN A 152 11.17 26.29 20.52
CA GLN A 152 12.01 27.10 21.41
C GLN A 152 12.57 26.30 22.59
N ALA A 153 12.01 25.14 22.92
CA ALA A 153 12.45 24.30 24.04
C ALA A 153 13.57 23.36 23.59
N THR A 154 14.79 23.59 24.07
CA THR A 154 15.99 22.80 23.72
C THR A 154 16.64 22.23 24.96
N GLY A 155 17.39 21.13 24.82
CA GLY A 155 18.25 20.57 25.86
C GLY A 155 17.53 19.95 27.08
N TYR A 156 16.23 19.68 26.98
CA TYR A 156 15.47 19.05 28.07
C TYR A 156 16.06 17.67 28.44
N ASN A 157 16.38 16.86 27.44
CA ASN A 157 17.03 15.57 27.67
C ASN A 157 18.54 15.66 27.39
N PRO A 158 19.41 15.57 28.42
CA PRO A 158 20.86 15.69 28.24
C PRO A 158 21.48 14.63 27.33
N SER A 159 20.85 13.45 27.21
CA SER A 159 21.29 12.39 26.29
C SER A 159 20.93 12.68 24.83
N TYR A 160 20.01 13.61 24.60
CA TYR A 160 19.54 14.02 23.29
C TYR A 160 19.37 15.53 23.20
N PRO A 161 20.45 16.31 23.34
CA PRO A 161 20.38 17.78 23.55
C PRO A 161 19.75 18.52 22.35
N ASN A 162 19.78 17.93 21.15
CA ASN A 162 19.23 18.51 19.94
C ASN A 162 17.74 18.15 19.70
N VAL A 163 17.14 17.33 20.57
CA VAL A 163 15.71 17.04 20.48
C VAL A 163 14.94 18.22 21.06
N LEU A 164 14.06 18.80 20.22
CA LEU A 164 13.22 19.92 20.60
C LEU A 164 12.00 19.46 21.39
N GLY A 165 11.53 20.34 22.29
CA GLY A 165 10.38 20.11 23.15
C GLY A 165 10.76 19.76 24.60
N SER A 166 9.76 19.86 25.45
CA SER A 166 9.79 19.44 26.86
C SER A 166 8.40 18.92 27.25
N PRO A 167 8.24 18.22 28.38
CA PRO A 167 6.92 17.80 28.84
C PRO A 167 5.92 18.95 28.94
N GLU A 168 6.37 20.13 29.37
CA GLU A 168 5.53 21.31 29.56
C GLU A 168 5.01 21.85 28.22
N THR A 169 5.80 21.74 27.15
CA THR A 169 5.42 22.27 25.82
C THR A 169 4.70 21.24 24.96
N VAL A 170 4.75 19.95 25.32
CA VAL A 170 4.25 18.84 24.49
C VAL A 170 3.00 18.19 25.07
N LYS A 171 2.80 18.16 26.39
CA LYS A 171 1.59 17.57 26.96
C LYS A 171 0.32 18.25 26.44
N GLY A 172 -0.64 17.41 26.03
CA GLY A 172 -1.96 17.86 25.57
C GLY A 172 -2.00 18.41 24.13
N ILE A 173 -0.86 18.45 23.42
CA ILE A 173 -0.88 18.87 22.00
C ILE A 173 -1.64 17.87 21.13
N THR A 174 -2.07 18.34 19.96
CA THR A 174 -2.60 17.46 18.90
C THR A 174 -1.49 17.18 17.89
N MET A 175 -1.25 15.90 17.62
CA MET A 175 -0.33 15.41 16.60
C MET A 175 -1.12 14.81 15.43
N LEU A 176 -0.78 15.24 14.23
CA LEU A 176 -1.37 14.73 12.99
C LEU A 176 -0.37 13.77 12.36
N LEU A 177 -0.75 12.50 12.19
CA LEU A 177 0.13 11.48 11.63
C LEU A 177 -0.67 10.25 11.15
N PRO A 178 -0.18 9.52 10.16
CA PRO A 178 -0.79 8.25 9.75
C PRO A 178 -0.42 7.13 10.74
N ILE A 179 -1.42 6.59 11.42
CA ILE A 179 -1.24 5.51 12.41
C ILE A 179 -0.75 4.23 11.72
N GLY A 180 0.12 3.46 12.40
CA GLY A 180 0.66 2.20 11.88
C GLY A 180 1.80 2.36 10.86
N THR A 181 2.37 3.56 10.75
CA THR A 181 3.44 3.88 9.80
C THR A 181 4.76 4.24 10.49
N ALA A 182 5.80 4.50 9.69
CA ALA A 182 7.08 4.99 10.18
C ALA A 182 6.95 6.35 10.89
N GLN A 183 6.05 7.22 10.44
CA GLN A 183 5.77 8.51 11.08
C GLN A 183 5.21 8.32 12.49
N HIS A 184 4.29 7.35 12.67
CA HIS A 184 3.77 7.01 14.00
C HIS A 184 4.89 6.53 14.92
N PHE A 185 5.74 5.63 14.46
CA PHE A 185 6.90 5.15 15.23
C PHE A 185 7.85 6.30 15.62
N THR A 186 8.15 7.22 14.69
CA THR A 186 9.00 8.39 14.94
C THR A 186 8.41 9.29 16.02
N ALA A 187 7.10 9.55 15.97
CA ALA A 187 6.40 10.33 16.98
C ALA A 187 6.49 9.69 18.37
N LEU A 188 6.28 8.37 18.46
CA LEU A 188 6.43 7.64 19.73
C LEU A 188 7.85 7.73 20.28
N LYS A 189 8.87 7.60 19.42
CA LYS A 189 10.27 7.73 19.81
C LYS A 189 10.66 9.14 20.24
N TRP A 190 10.05 10.15 19.63
CA TRP A 190 10.23 11.54 20.08
C TRP A 190 9.61 11.77 21.45
N LEU A 191 8.38 11.32 21.69
CA LEU A 191 7.72 11.40 23.00
C LEU A 191 8.53 10.67 24.09
N GLU A 192 9.01 9.46 23.80
CA GLU A 192 9.85 8.68 24.72
C GLU A 192 11.11 9.45 25.16
N LYS A 193 11.78 10.16 24.24
CA LYS A 193 12.94 10.99 24.55
C LYS A 193 12.62 12.17 25.46
N LEU A 194 11.37 12.60 25.50
CA LEU A 194 10.85 13.64 26.39
C LEU A 194 10.23 13.07 27.68
N GLY A 195 10.30 11.74 27.89
CA GLY A 195 9.68 11.09 29.05
C GLY A 195 8.16 11.06 29.01
N LEU A 196 7.58 11.15 27.79
CA LEU A 196 6.14 11.15 27.53
C LEU A 196 5.71 9.87 26.82
N GLY A 197 4.43 9.56 26.92
CA GLY A 197 3.78 8.47 26.20
C GLY A 197 2.68 8.96 25.26
N ILE A 198 2.10 8.04 24.51
CA ILE A 198 1.01 8.31 23.57
C ILE A 198 -0.24 8.89 24.25
N THR A 199 -0.45 8.58 25.54
CA THR A 199 -1.59 9.08 26.33
C THR A 199 -1.42 10.52 26.81
N ASP A 200 -0.19 11.09 26.68
CA ASP A 200 0.08 12.46 27.06
C ASP A 200 -0.26 13.48 25.94
N VAL A 201 -0.63 13.00 24.75
CA VAL A 201 -0.94 13.82 23.57
C VAL A 201 -2.23 13.33 22.90
N ASN A 202 -2.81 14.17 22.01
CA ASN A 202 -3.97 13.79 21.18
C ASN A 202 -3.48 13.41 19.79
N ILE A 203 -3.62 12.14 19.39
CA ILE A 203 -3.27 11.70 18.03
C ILE A 203 -4.51 11.71 17.15
N VAL A 204 -4.40 12.39 16.01
CA VAL A 204 -5.39 12.37 14.93
C VAL A 204 -4.78 11.61 13.76
N ASN A 205 -5.46 10.52 13.34
CA ASN A 205 -5.06 9.77 12.16
C ASN A 205 -5.29 10.61 10.91
N MET A 206 -4.22 10.98 10.23
CA MET A 206 -4.27 11.85 9.06
C MET A 206 -3.12 11.51 8.10
N ASP A 207 -3.41 11.51 6.81
CA ASP A 207 -2.37 11.29 5.79
C ASP A 207 -1.35 12.43 5.77
N THR A 208 -0.10 12.12 5.44
CA THR A 208 1.04 13.06 5.50
C THR A 208 0.80 14.35 4.72
N ALA A 209 0.21 14.27 3.52
CA ALA A 209 -0.08 15.45 2.70
C ALA A 209 -1.12 16.37 3.36
N GLN A 210 -2.16 15.77 3.95
CA GLN A 210 -3.20 16.52 4.68
C GLN A 210 -2.65 17.13 5.97
N ALA A 211 -1.82 16.37 6.71
CA ALA A 211 -1.16 16.86 7.93
C ALA A 211 -0.26 18.06 7.65
N TYR A 212 0.48 18.03 6.53
CA TYR A 212 1.31 19.16 6.09
C TYR A 212 0.47 20.40 5.76
N GLN A 213 -0.65 20.24 5.06
CA GLN A 213 -1.56 21.34 4.75
C GLN A 213 -2.21 21.94 6.02
N ALA A 214 -2.54 21.10 7.00
CA ALA A 214 -3.11 21.55 8.26
C ALA A 214 -2.09 22.27 9.17
N LEU A 215 -0.78 22.08 8.95
CA LEU A 215 0.29 22.75 9.68
C LEU A 215 0.52 24.19 9.20
N GLN A 216 0.21 24.52 7.95
CA GLN A 216 0.36 25.85 7.36
C GLN A 216 -0.66 26.85 7.91
#